data_c1ce99a96dc6a0e414057f9be4774068
#
_entry.id   c1ce99a96dc6a0e414057f9be4774068
#
_cell.length_a   1.000
_cell.length_b   1.000
_cell.length_c   1.000
_cell.angle_alpha   90.00
_cell.angle_beta   90.00
_cell.angle_gamma   90.00
#
_symmetry.space_group_name_H-M   'P 1'
#
loop_
_entity.id
_entity.type
_entity.pdbx_description
1 polymer ?
#
loop_
_entity_poly.entity_id
_entity_poly.type
_entity_poly.pdbx_seq_one_letter_code
_entity_poly.pdbx_strand_id
1 'polypeptide(L)'
;MSIRIKLSGGLGNQMFQFATGYAVARKNNVDLSLDLKRFNHQADHNGFQLQDVFEIYSKVDFLNNPVNFRFINFKEILNKIGIGYHKFKEPHFHYAHEIHSIPKHSLLNGYWQSELYFKNYSQEIRKIFSFCNKL
;
A
#
# COMPACT_ATOMS: atom_id res chain seq x y z
N MET A 1 0.78 -7.59 -14.29
CA MET A 1 0.68 -8.10 -12.90
C MET A 1 0.86 -6.93 -11.94
N SER A 2 0.21 -6.97 -10.82
CA SER A 2 0.34 -5.93 -9.81
C SER A 2 0.13 -6.50 -8.41
N ILE A 3 0.65 -5.77 -7.42
CA ILE A 3 0.29 -5.96 -6.02
C ILE A 3 -0.86 -5.01 -5.72
N ARG A 4 -1.92 -5.54 -5.12
CA ARG A 4 -3.04 -4.73 -4.61
C ARG A 4 -3.05 -4.84 -3.09
N ILE A 5 -3.15 -3.70 -2.40
CA ILE A 5 -3.23 -3.70 -0.94
C ILE A 5 -4.45 -2.91 -0.47
N LYS A 6 -5.17 -3.50 0.47
CA LYS A 6 -6.33 -2.84 1.10
C LYS A 6 -5.86 -1.84 2.13
N LEU A 7 -6.36 -0.61 2.03
CA LEU A 7 -6.13 0.43 3.04
C LEU A 7 -7.34 0.54 3.96
N SER A 8 -7.07 0.74 5.24
CA SER A 8 -8.11 0.87 6.27
C SER A 8 -7.56 1.56 7.52
N GLY A 9 -8.47 1.94 8.41
CA GLY A 9 -8.10 2.51 9.70
C GLY A 9 -7.57 3.93 9.62
N GLY A 10 -6.83 4.36 10.64
CA GLY A 10 -6.26 5.69 10.75
C GLY A 10 -4.98 5.86 9.94
N LEU A 11 -4.41 7.06 10.01
CA LEU A 11 -3.22 7.42 9.23
C LEU A 11 -2.04 6.47 9.46
N GLY A 12 -1.77 6.09 10.70
CA GLY A 12 -0.67 5.16 11.02
C GLY A 12 -0.84 3.81 10.35
N ASN A 13 -2.05 3.24 10.38
CA ASN A 13 -2.34 1.98 9.70
C ASN A 13 -2.15 2.11 8.18
N GLN A 14 -2.62 3.21 7.61
CA GLN A 14 -2.46 3.49 6.18
C GLN A 14 -0.98 3.57 5.78
N MET A 15 -0.15 4.17 6.62
CA MET A 15 1.30 4.26 6.40
C MET A 15 1.96 2.87 6.36
N PHE A 16 1.66 2.01 7.31
CA PHE A 16 2.17 0.63 7.32
C PHE A 16 1.69 -0.17 6.11
N GLN A 17 0.41 -0.05 5.78
CA GLN A 17 -0.18 -0.75 4.63
C GLN A 17 0.47 -0.30 3.32
N PHE A 18 0.59 1.01 3.11
CA PHE A 18 1.27 1.55 1.93
C PHE A 18 2.73 1.08 1.85
N ALA A 19 3.47 1.22 2.94
CA ALA A 19 4.89 0.85 2.99
C ALA A 19 5.11 -0.63 2.64
N THR A 20 4.27 -1.50 3.18
CA THR A 20 4.32 -2.94 2.89
C THR A 20 3.99 -3.22 1.42
N GLY A 21 2.91 -2.66 0.92
CA GLY A 21 2.53 -2.81 -0.49
C GLY A 21 3.61 -2.29 -1.43
N TYR A 22 4.18 -1.13 -1.12
CA TYR A 22 5.27 -0.54 -1.89
C TYR A 22 6.49 -1.47 -1.93
N ALA A 23 6.91 -1.98 -0.78
CA ALA A 23 8.07 -2.86 -0.69
C ALA A 23 7.87 -4.16 -1.47
N VAL A 24 6.70 -4.77 -1.37
CA VAL A 24 6.38 -6.01 -2.11
C VAL A 24 6.35 -5.75 -3.62
N ALA A 25 5.72 -4.66 -4.04
CA ALA A 25 5.67 -4.29 -5.47
C ALA A 25 7.07 -3.97 -6.01
N ARG A 26 7.86 -3.24 -5.23
CA ARG A 26 9.24 -2.87 -5.60
C ARG A 26 10.13 -4.11 -5.78
N LYS A 27 10.06 -5.03 -4.82
CA LYS A 27 10.81 -6.28 -4.88
C LYS A 27 10.46 -7.12 -6.11
N ASN A 28 9.20 -7.16 -6.46
CA ASN A 28 8.70 -7.96 -7.58
C ASN A 28 8.71 -7.22 -8.91
N ASN A 29 9.09 -5.96 -8.91
CA ASN A 29 9.10 -5.08 -10.09
C ASN A 29 7.74 -5.05 -10.81
N VAL A 30 6.68 -4.83 -10.04
CA VAL A 30 5.30 -4.72 -10.53
C VAL A 30 4.64 -3.46 -9.99
N ASP A 31 3.51 -3.09 -10.57
CA ASP A 31 2.74 -1.94 -10.13
C ASP A 31 2.06 -2.19 -8.79
N LEU A 32 1.73 -1.10 -8.08
CA LEU A 32 1.01 -1.11 -6.83
C LEU A 32 -0.37 -0.48 -7.01
N SER A 33 -1.42 -1.16 -6.57
CA SER A 33 -2.78 -0.64 -6.51
C SER A 33 -3.22 -0.50 -5.06
N LEU A 34 -3.70 0.68 -4.69
CA LEU A 34 -4.17 0.99 -3.34
C LEU A 34 -5.70 0.91 -3.32
N ASP A 35 -6.23 -0.10 -2.66
CA ASP A 35 -7.67 -0.36 -2.58
C ASP A 35 -8.30 0.49 -1.48
N LEU A 36 -9.06 1.50 -1.88
CA LEU A 36 -9.72 2.46 -0.98
C LEU A 36 -11.19 2.12 -0.69
N LYS A 37 -11.65 0.93 -1.08
CA LYS A 37 -13.05 0.53 -0.95
C LYS A 37 -13.61 0.72 0.46
N ARG A 38 -12.82 0.46 1.47
CA ARG A 38 -13.22 0.59 2.87
C ARG A 38 -13.68 2.00 3.22
N PHE A 39 -13.04 3.01 2.65
CA PHE A 39 -13.33 4.41 2.93
C PHE A 39 -14.61 4.92 2.25
N ASN A 40 -15.13 4.20 1.27
CA ASN A 40 -16.37 4.56 0.58
C ASN A 40 -17.63 4.21 1.39
N HIS A 41 -17.56 3.23 2.30
CA HIS A 41 -18.72 2.72 3.05
C HIS A 41 -18.72 3.10 4.51
N GLN A 42 -17.58 3.29 5.10
CA GLN A 42 -17.43 3.68 6.50
C GLN A 42 -16.26 4.65 6.59
N ALA A 43 -16.54 5.86 7.00
CA ALA A 43 -15.50 6.81 7.36
C ALA A 43 -14.90 6.39 8.71
N ASP A 44 -14.11 5.33 8.68
CA ASP A 44 -13.29 4.98 9.83
C ASP A 44 -12.28 6.09 10.05
N HIS A 45 -12.23 6.62 11.26
CA HIS A 45 -11.35 7.73 11.60
C HIS A 45 -11.62 8.96 10.70
N ASN A 46 -10.62 9.49 10.02
CA ASN A 46 -10.72 10.65 9.14
C ASN A 46 -10.66 10.29 7.66
N GLY A 47 -10.93 9.03 7.31
CA GLY A 47 -10.89 8.55 5.93
C GLY A 47 -9.47 8.38 5.41
N PHE A 48 -9.32 8.43 4.09
CA PHE A 48 -8.03 8.28 3.43
C PHE A 48 -7.22 9.57 3.54
N GLN A 49 -6.01 9.51 4.10
CA GLN A 49 -5.22 10.70 4.46
C GLN A 49 -3.81 10.74 3.85
N LEU A 50 -3.29 9.64 3.29
CA LEU A 50 -1.88 9.61 2.85
C LEU A 50 -1.54 10.70 1.85
N GLN A 51 -2.43 10.94 0.87
CA GLN A 51 -2.18 11.95 -0.16
C GLN A 51 -2.24 13.37 0.42
N ASP A 52 -3.19 13.62 1.31
CA ASP A 52 -3.37 14.94 1.92
C ASP A 52 -2.21 15.31 2.84
N VAL A 53 -1.66 14.35 3.57
CA VAL A 53 -0.59 14.59 4.53
C VAL A 53 0.78 14.58 3.89
N PHE A 54 1.04 13.63 2.99
CA PHE A 54 2.39 13.37 2.49
C PHE A 54 2.58 13.64 0.99
N GLU A 55 1.52 13.88 0.23
CA GLU A 55 1.61 14.07 -1.23
C GLU A 55 2.43 12.95 -1.90
N ILE A 56 2.04 11.70 -1.62
CA ILE A 56 2.85 10.52 -1.97
C ILE A 56 3.13 10.38 -3.47
N TYR A 57 2.23 10.82 -4.35
CA TYR A 57 2.47 10.79 -5.79
C TYR A 57 3.70 11.61 -6.18
N SER A 58 3.77 12.86 -5.73
CA SER A 58 4.89 13.74 -6.07
C SER A 58 6.20 13.26 -5.44
N LYS A 59 6.14 12.64 -4.26
CA LYS A 59 7.34 12.09 -3.61
C LYS A 59 7.93 10.92 -4.38
N VAL A 60 7.08 10.03 -4.89
CA VAL A 60 7.53 8.85 -5.64
C VAL A 60 8.18 9.25 -6.96
N ASP A 61 7.69 10.29 -7.62
CA ASP A 61 8.25 10.77 -8.89
C ASP A 61 9.72 11.19 -8.80
N PHE A 62 10.22 11.51 -7.62
CA PHE A 62 11.62 11.88 -7.40
C PHE A 62 12.54 10.71 -7.08
N LEU A 63 12.01 9.49 -7.01
CA LEU A 63 12.79 8.30 -6.69
C LEU A 63 13.38 7.67 -7.96
N ASN A 64 14.55 7.04 -7.81
CA ASN A 64 15.12 6.20 -8.85
C ASN A 64 14.33 4.89 -8.93
N ASN A 65 13.88 4.52 -10.13
CA ASN A 65 13.05 3.33 -10.36
C ASN A 65 11.78 3.31 -9.48
N PRO A 66 10.92 4.32 -9.60
CA PRO A 66 9.72 4.38 -8.78
C PRO A 66 8.78 3.21 -9.09
N VAL A 67 8.06 2.77 -8.07
CA VAL A 67 6.90 1.89 -8.26
C VAL A 67 5.75 2.74 -8.80
N ASN A 68 5.16 2.35 -9.91
CA ASN A 68 3.93 2.97 -10.36
C ASN A 68 2.80 2.53 -9.44
N PHE A 69 2.09 3.48 -8.87
CA PHE A 69 0.96 3.15 -8.02
C PHE A 69 -0.26 4.00 -8.38
N ARG A 70 -1.44 3.46 -8.08
CA ARG A 70 -2.71 4.16 -8.29
C ARG A 70 -3.70 3.83 -7.17
N PHE A 71 -4.61 4.76 -6.92
CA PHE A 71 -5.74 4.54 -6.03
C PHE A 71 -6.88 3.89 -6.83
N ILE A 72 -7.51 2.87 -6.25
CA ILE A 72 -8.65 2.19 -6.84
C ILE A 72 -9.89 2.51 -6.01
N ASN A 73 -10.87 3.11 -6.65
CA ASN A 73 -12.16 3.38 -6.04
C ASN A 73 -13.15 2.24 -6.28
N PHE A 74 -14.32 2.33 -5.65
CA PHE A 74 -15.34 1.28 -5.69
C PHE A 74 -15.80 0.93 -7.10
N LYS A 75 -15.97 1.91 -8.00
CA LYS A 75 -16.44 1.67 -9.37
C LYS A 75 -15.44 0.84 -10.17
N GLU A 76 -14.16 1.14 -10.00
CA GLU A 76 -13.10 0.39 -10.67
C GLU A 76 -13.00 -1.05 -10.17
N ILE A 77 -13.23 -1.27 -8.87
CA ILE A 77 -13.23 -2.59 -8.27
C ILE A 77 -14.39 -3.44 -8.80
N LEU A 78 -15.58 -2.88 -9.00
CA LEU A 78 -16.73 -3.59 -9.55
C LEU A 78 -16.49 -4.06 -11.00
N ASN A 79 -15.79 -3.25 -11.79
CA ASN A 79 -15.52 -3.55 -13.19
C ASN A 79 -14.35 -4.52 -13.38
N LYS A 80 -13.47 -4.61 -12.41
CA LYS A 80 -12.27 -5.45 -12.45
C LYS A 80 -12.11 -6.22 -11.15
N ILE A 81 -13.18 -6.86 -10.71
CA ILE A 81 -13.15 -7.71 -9.51
C ILE A 81 -11.93 -8.61 -9.60
N GLY A 82 -11.06 -8.54 -8.60
CA GLY A 82 -9.80 -9.26 -8.40
C GLY A 82 -9.64 -10.64 -9.04
N ILE A 83 -10.02 -10.76 -10.31
CA ILE A 83 -9.90 -11.97 -11.10
C ILE A 83 -8.42 -12.28 -11.26
N GLY A 84 -8.00 -13.42 -10.75
CA GLY A 84 -6.63 -13.86 -10.85
C GLY A 84 -5.68 -13.39 -9.75
N TYR A 85 -6.11 -12.53 -8.84
CA TYR A 85 -5.28 -12.17 -7.68
C TYR A 85 -5.17 -13.32 -6.69
N HIS A 86 -3.94 -13.65 -6.31
CA HIS A 86 -3.70 -14.50 -5.16
C HIS A 86 -3.99 -13.71 -3.89
N LYS A 87 -4.91 -14.18 -3.07
CA LYS A 87 -5.31 -13.49 -1.84
C LYS A 87 -4.39 -13.91 -0.69
N PHE A 88 -3.68 -12.94 -0.13
CA PHE A 88 -2.84 -13.14 1.03
C PHE A 88 -3.36 -12.29 2.19
N LYS A 89 -3.96 -12.95 3.17
CA LYS A 89 -4.43 -12.32 4.40
C LYS A 89 -3.35 -12.44 5.46
N GLU A 90 -3.11 -11.35 6.20
CA GLU A 90 -2.16 -11.36 7.32
C GLU A 90 -2.57 -12.45 8.33
N PRO A 91 -1.70 -13.45 8.56
CA PRO A 91 -2.10 -14.63 9.34
C PRO A 91 -2.14 -14.37 10.85
N HIS A 92 -1.39 -13.38 11.33
CA HIS A 92 -1.27 -13.00 12.74
C HIS A 92 -0.66 -11.61 12.85
N PHE A 93 -0.59 -11.07 14.07
CA PHE A 93 -0.01 -9.74 14.30
C PHE A 93 1.52 -9.70 14.29
N HIS A 94 2.17 -10.85 14.21
CA HIS A 94 3.62 -10.95 14.10
C HIS A 94 4.04 -10.86 12.64
N TYR A 95 5.32 -10.58 12.43
CA TYR A 95 5.87 -10.57 11.08
C TYR A 95 5.69 -11.92 10.38
N ALA A 96 5.05 -11.88 9.22
CA ALA A 96 4.80 -13.05 8.38
C ALA A 96 5.77 -13.07 7.20
N HIS A 97 6.86 -13.79 7.33
CA HIS A 97 7.92 -13.86 6.31
C HIS A 97 7.42 -14.45 4.98
N GLU A 98 6.31 -15.15 4.98
CA GLU A 98 5.67 -15.75 3.80
C GLU A 98 5.32 -14.70 2.74
N ILE A 99 5.16 -13.44 3.14
CA ILE A 99 4.89 -12.32 2.21
C ILE A 99 5.97 -12.21 1.12
N HIS A 100 7.19 -12.64 1.43
CA HIS A 100 8.29 -12.56 0.47
C HIS A 100 8.24 -13.62 -0.64
N SER A 101 7.36 -14.60 -0.50
CA SER A 101 7.20 -15.73 -1.43
C SER A 101 5.88 -15.70 -2.18
N ILE A 102 5.05 -14.68 -2.02
CA ILE A 102 3.75 -14.61 -2.68
C ILE A 102 3.90 -14.32 -4.18
N PRO A 103 2.93 -14.74 -4.99
CA PRO A 103 2.93 -14.44 -6.42
C PRO A 103 2.94 -12.94 -6.72
N LYS A 104 3.47 -12.56 -7.88
CA LYS A 104 3.56 -11.17 -8.33
C LYS A 104 2.21 -10.49 -8.56
N HIS A 105 1.13 -11.26 -8.60
CA HIS A 105 -0.23 -10.76 -8.78
C HIS A 105 -1.04 -11.15 -7.55
N SER A 106 -0.87 -10.39 -6.47
CA SER A 106 -1.43 -10.71 -5.15
C SER A 106 -2.20 -9.54 -4.56
N LEU A 107 -3.25 -9.88 -3.81
CA LEU A 107 -4.05 -8.96 -3.01
C LEU A 107 -3.67 -9.14 -1.54
N LEU A 108 -3.16 -8.07 -0.93
CA LEU A 108 -2.76 -8.06 0.47
C LEU A 108 -3.88 -7.49 1.34
N ASN A 109 -4.24 -8.23 2.38
CA ASN A 109 -5.29 -7.84 3.33
C ASN A 109 -4.79 -7.98 4.77
N GLY A 110 -4.53 -6.88 5.43
CA GLY A 110 -4.05 -6.85 6.81
C GLY A 110 -3.59 -5.47 7.23
N TYR A 111 -3.00 -5.37 8.41
CA TYR A 111 -2.47 -4.12 8.95
C TYR A 111 -0.97 -3.97 8.72
N TRP A 112 -0.23 -5.05 8.68
CA TRP A 112 1.20 -5.10 8.35
C TRP A 112 2.07 -4.22 9.25
N GLN A 113 1.79 -4.23 10.55
CA GLN A 113 2.37 -3.33 11.55
C GLN A 113 3.76 -3.78 12.01
N SER A 114 4.68 -3.96 11.06
CA SER A 114 6.07 -4.26 11.33
C SER A 114 6.96 -3.65 10.25
N GLU A 115 8.02 -2.96 10.64
CA GLU A 115 9.00 -2.42 9.69
C GLU A 115 9.76 -3.51 8.92
N LEU A 116 9.72 -4.76 9.40
CA LEU A 116 10.37 -5.89 8.72
C LEU A 116 9.79 -6.13 7.32
N TYR A 117 8.52 -5.73 7.09
CA TYR A 117 7.89 -5.87 5.78
C TYR A 117 8.51 -4.96 4.72
N PHE A 118 9.09 -3.84 5.11
CA PHE A 118 9.64 -2.85 4.17
C PHE A 118 11.08 -2.42 4.53
N LYS A 119 11.77 -3.19 5.35
CA LYS A 119 13.11 -2.88 5.85
C LYS A 119 14.11 -2.56 4.73
N ASN A 120 14.10 -3.31 3.64
CA ASN A 120 15.03 -3.13 2.53
C ASN A 120 14.79 -1.84 1.73
N TYR A 121 13.64 -1.20 1.92
CA TYR A 121 13.25 0.03 1.23
C TYR A 121 12.98 1.17 2.20
N SER A 122 13.51 1.09 3.41
CA SER A 122 13.25 2.05 4.49
C SER A 122 13.59 3.49 4.09
N GLN A 123 14.69 3.69 3.36
CA GLN A 123 15.10 5.04 2.94
C GLN A 123 14.10 5.65 1.94
N GLU A 124 13.65 4.86 0.97
CA GLU A 124 12.63 5.30 0.02
C GLU A 124 11.32 5.62 0.74
N ILE A 125 10.90 4.75 1.66
CA ILE A 125 9.69 4.94 2.46
C ILE A 125 9.76 6.21 3.30
N ARG A 126 10.87 6.48 3.94
CA ARG A 126 11.06 7.72 4.74
C ARG A 126 10.96 8.97 3.88
N LYS A 127 11.49 8.93 2.67
CA LYS A 127 11.38 10.05 1.73
C LYS A 127 9.93 10.28 1.31
N ILE A 128 9.18 9.20 1.06
CA ILE A 128 7.76 9.29 0.69
C ILE A 128 6.95 9.89 1.83
N PHE A 129 7.24 9.52 3.07
CA PHE A 129 6.50 9.99 4.25
C PHE A 129 7.10 11.24 4.90
N SER A 130 7.94 11.98 4.21
CA SER A 130 8.37 13.29 4.70
C SER A 130 7.21 14.29 4.62
N PHE A 131 7.08 15.14 5.63
CA PHE A 131 6.02 16.15 5.64
C PHE A 131 6.20 17.15 4.52
N CYS A 132 5.08 17.65 3.99
CA CYS A 132 5.09 18.72 3.01
C CYS A 132 5.43 20.04 3.71
N ASN A 133 6.41 20.78 3.16
CA ASN A 133 6.74 22.13 3.62
C ASN A 133 5.71 23.15 3.13
N LYS A 134 4.43 22.87 3.38
CA LYS A 134 3.38 23.86 3.15
C LYS A 134 3.14 24.62 4.44
N LEU A 135 3.79 25.72 4.55
CA LEU A 135 3.38 26.74 5.48
C LEU A 135 2.34 27.63 4.81
#